data_1a8458c99fc43f573454555be69acdbb
#
_entry.id   1a8458c99fc43f573454555be69acdbb
#
_cell.length_a   1.000
_cell.length_b   1.000
_cell.length_c   1.000
_cell.angle_alpha   90.00
_cell.angle_beta   90.00
_cell.angle_gamma   90.00
#
_symmetry.space_group_name_H-M   'P 1'
#
loop_
_entity.id
_entity.type
_entity.pdbx_description
1 polymer ?
#
loop_
_entity_poly.entity_id
_entity_poly.type
_entity_poly.pdbx_seq_one_letter_code
_entity_poly.pdbx_strand_id
1 'polypeptide(L)'
;MGTRFVNTRRMFLGQVVMLVAAVARRAWAQAYDSVRYQPLVRPVVVPLDDLTMPAKAFPFTADGMTLASAAEPNQPVRLNGMVVRLSKGDNTPERFKAVCLKCPHEGCDVEFIGDPGRVPAEVTGAIGKVSKPLYICPCHNSTFKIDDGSKLFGPAPRGLWRFHVTAVSETAVEIGEVEEDALLFT
;
A
#
# COMPACT_ATOMS: atom_id res chain seq x y z
N MET A 1 49.61 5.08 -46.14
CA MET A 1 48.20 5.43 -45.94
C MET A 1 47.45 4.18 -45.50
N GLY A 2 47.20 4.04 -44.18
CA GLY A 2 46.53 2.88 -43.60
C GLY A 2 45.18 3.30 -43.05
N THR A 3 44.11 2.87 -43.70
CA THR A 3 42.70 3.08 -43.27
C THR A 3 42.38 2.11 -42.14
N ARG A 4 42.14 2.65 -40.93
CA ARG A 4 41.58 1.90 -39.80
C ARG A 4 40.08 1.67 -40.03
N PHE A 5 39.70 0.42 -40.30
CA PHE A 5 38.28 0.02 -40.23
C PHE A 5 37.84 -0.02 -38.75
N VAL A 6 37.06 0.94 -38.36
CA VAL A 6 36.41 0.95 -37.04
C VAL A 6 35.27 -0.07 -37.06
N ASN A 7 35.30 -0.99 -36.10
CA ASN A 7 34.42 -2.16 -36.01
C ASN A 7 33.00 -1.76 -35.52
N THR A 8 32.16 -1.32 -36.45
CA THR A 8 30.80 -0.81 -36.21
C THR A 8 29.81 -1.87 -35.64
N ARG A 9 30.17 -3.18 -35.78
CA ARG A 9 29.29 -4.27 -35.29
C ARG A 9 29.21 -4.37 -33.76
N ARG A 10 30.25 -3.96 -33.02
CA ARG A 10 30.26 -4.00 -31.55
C ARG A 10 29.40 -2.91 -30.91
N MET A 11 29.24 -1.77 -31.57
CA MET A 11 28.40 -0.68 -31.07
C MET A 11 26.88 -0.97 -31.19
N PHE A 12 26.47 -1.66 -32.27
CA PHE A 12 25.06 -2.01 -32.49
C PHE A 12 24.53 -3.03 -31.46
N LEU A 13 25.33 -4.03 -31.11
CA LEU A 13 24.94 -5.04 -30.12
C LEU A 13 24.78 -4.47 -28.73
N GLY A 14 25.61 -3.52 -28.32
CA GLY A 14 25.51 -2.86 -27.02
C GLY A 14 24.25 -1.99 -26.89
N GLN A 15 23.85 -1.30 -27.95
CA GLN A 15 22.64 -0.46 -27.95
C GLN A 15 21.34 -1.27 -27.93
N VAL A 16 21.31 -2.41 -28.66
CA VAL A 16 20.13 -3.30 -28.67
C VAL A 16 19.95 -3.97 -27.30
N VAL A 17 21.01 -4.41 -26.65
CA VAL A 17 20.94 -5.02 -25.30
C VAL A 17 20.47 -4.00 -24.27
N MET A 18 20.92 -2.75 -24.34
CA MET A 18 20.46 -1.69 -23.43
C MET A 18 18.97 -1.33 -23.65
N LEU A 19 18.50 -1.31 -24.88
CA LEU A 19 17.10 -1.03 -25.20
C LEU A 19 16.17 -2.15 -24.71
N VAL A 20 16.56 -3.41 -24.90
CA VAL A 20 15.77 -4.57 -24.43
C VAL A 20 15.71 -4.60 -22.91
N ALA A 21 16.83 -4.30 -22.22
CA ALA A 21 16.85 -4.24 -20.75
C ALA A 21 16.00 -3.08 -20.19
N ALA A 22 15.94 -1.95 -20.88
CA ALA A 22 15.12 -0.80 -20.47
C ALA A 22 13.62 -1.06 -20.67
N VAL A 23 13.25 -1.75 -21.77
CA VAL A 23 11.86 -2.13 -22.04
C VAL A 23 11.42 -3.22 -21.05
N ALA A 24 12.25 -4.20 -20.77
CA ALA A 24 11.96 -5.23 -19.78
C ALA A 24 11.77 -4.62 -18.39
N ARG A 25 12.62 -3.71 -17.93
CA ARG A 25 12.47 -3.02 -16.64
C ARG A 25 11.16 -2.22 -16.55
N ARG A 26 10.74 -1.56 -17.64
CA ARG A 26 9.45 -0.83 -17.67
C ARG A 26 8.26 -1.78 -17.66
N ALA A 27 8.33 -2.91 -18.36
CA ALA A 27 7.28 -3.92 -18.36
C ALA A 27 7.10 -4.57 -16.98
N TRP A 28 8.21 -4.86 -16.28
CA TRP A 28 8.18 -5.39 -14.91
C TRP A 28 7.64 -4.35 -13.91
N ALA A 29 8.00 -3.06 -14.04
CA ALA A 29 7.45 -2.00 -13.20
C ALA A 29 5.94 -1.83 -13.40
N GLN A 30 5.45 -1.92 -14.64
CA GLN A 30 4.02 -1.83 -14.95
C GLN A 30 3.23 -3.08 -14.49
N ALA A 31 3.82 -4.27 -14.53
CA ALA A 31 3.17 -5.48 -14.02
C ALA A 31 3.03 -5.49 -12.49
N TYR A 32 3.91 -4.77 -11.77
CA TYR A 32 3.86 -4.63 -10.31
C TYR A 32 2.86 -3.55 -9.84
N ASP A 33 2.40 -2.68 -10.73
CA ASP A 33 1.55 -1.52 -10.42
C ASP A 33 0.07 -1.70 -10.82
N SER A 34 -0.32 -2.89 -11.28
CA SER A 34 -1.71 -3.20 -11.59
C SER A 34 -2.46 -3.77 -10.38
N VAL A 35 -2.45 -3.03 -9.29
CA VAL A 35 -3.38 -3.32 -8.19
C VAL A 35 -4.79 -3.07 -8.72
N ARG A 36 -5.60 -4.12 -8.68
CA ARG A 36 -7.01 -3.99 -8.99
C ARG A 36 -7.77 -3.57 -7.75
N TYR A 37 -8.63 -2.59 -7.93
CA TYR A 37 -9.54 -2.12 -6.90
C TYR A 37 -10.96 -2.54 -7.23
N GLN A 38 -11.74 -2.81 -6.20
CA GLN A 38 -13.17 -3.06 -6.29
C GLN A 38 -13.94 -2.02 -5.47
N PRO A 39 -15.09 -1.58 -5.95
CA PRO A 39 -15.92 -0.67 -5.19
C PRO A 39 -16.38 -1.30 -3.87
N LEU A 40 -16.42 -0.50 -2.83
CA LEU A 40 -17.08 -0.84 -1.58
C LEU A 40 -18.60 -0.86 -1.79
N VAL A 41 -19.33 -1.59 -0.95
CA VAL A 41 -20.82 -1.60 -0.95
C VAL A 41 -21.35 -0.19 -0.81
N ARG A 42 -20.70 0.60 0.03
CA ARG A 42 -20.92 2.04 0.19
C ARG A 42 -19.60 2.73 0.48
N PRO A 43 -19.32 3.89 -0.12
CA PRO A 43 -18.16 4.68 0.26
C PRO A 43 -18.16 5.01 1.76
N VAL A 44 -17.00 4.98 2.37
CA VAL A 44 -16.79 5.43 3.73
C VAL A 44 -16.42 6.91 3.70
N VAL A 45 -17.11 7.72 4.49
CA VAL A 45 -16.86 9.16 4.61
C VAL A 45 -16.22 9.43 5.97
N VAL A 46 -14.99 9.94 5.97
CA VAL A 46 -14.23 10.29 7.17
C VAL A 46 -14.16 11.81 7.29
N PRO A 47 -14.53 12.40 8.44
CA PRO A 47 -14.43 13.83 8.66
C PRO A 47 -12.97 14.32 8.50
N LEU A 48 -12.78 15.41 7.74
CA LEU A 48 -11.46 15.97 7.50
C LEU A 48 -10.85 16.59 8.76
N ASP A 49 -11.67 17.05 9.69
CA ASP A 49 -11.23 17.61 10.98
C ASP A 49 -10.44 16.59 11.82
N ASP A 50 -10.70 15.31 11.63
CA ASP A 50 -9.95 14.23 12.28
C ASP A 50 -8.57 13.97 11.62
N LEU A 51 -8.31 14.56 10.46
CA LEU A 51 -7.14 14.36 9.62
C LEU A 51 -6.40 15.67 9.30
N THR A 52 -6.36 16.61 10.23
CA THR A 52 -5.83 17.99 10.01
C THR A 52 -4.31 18.07 9.88
N MET A 53 -3.57 17.11 10.44
CA MET A 53 -2.10 17.14 10.50
C MET A 53 -1.47 15.88 9.91
N PRO A 54 -0.22 15.96 9.39
CA PRO A 54 0.54 14.78 8.97
C PRO A 54 0.67 13.74 10.07
N ALA A 55 0.62 12.48 9.66
CA ALA A 55 0.61 11.30 10.54
C ALA A 55 -0.62 11.18 11.47
N LYS A 56 -1.61 12.09 11.34
CA LYS A 56 -2.91 11.91 11.98
C LYS A 56 -3.62 10.75 11.28
N ALA A 57 -4.11 9.82 12.07
CA ALA A 57 -4.76 8.59 11.61
C ALA A 57 -6.17 8.50 12.17
N PHE A 58 -7.09 7.98 11.37
CA PHE A 58 -8.48 7.76 11.74
C PHE A 58 -8.90 6.34 11.37
N PRO A 59 -9.37 5.52 12.34
CA PRO A 59 -9.86 4.18 12.07
C PRO A 59 -11.26 4.24 11.44
N PHE A 60 -11.54 3.32 10.53
CA PHE A 60 -12.86 3.18 9.91
C PHE A 60 -13.19 1.71 9.66
N THR A 61 -14.45 1.44 9.38
CA THR A 61 -14.93 0.13 8.94
C THR A 61 -15.62 0.29 7.60
N ALA A 62 -15.33 -0.61 6.67
CA ALA A 62 -15.90 -0.65 5.33
C ALA A 62 -16.54 -2.01 5.06
N ASP A 63 -17.56 -2.04 4.21
CA ASP A 63 -18.19 -3.26 3.74
C ASP A 63 -17.79 -3.47 2.27
N GLY A 64 -17.00 -4.52 2.00
CA GLY A 64 -16.63 -4.97 0.66
C GLY A 64 -17.52 -6.13 0.22
N MET A 65 -17.73 -6.28 -1.10
CA MET A 65 -18.44 -7.43 -1.67
C MET A 65 -17.46 -8.57 -1.92
N THR A 66 -17.75 -9.77 -1.40
CA THR A 66 -16.96 -10.95 -1.73
C THR A 66 -17.16 -11.38 -3.17
N LEU A 67 -16.07 -11.71 -3.84
CA LEU A 67 -16.10 -12.15 -5.24
C LEU A 67 -16.59 -13.59 -5.44
N ALA A 68 -16.58 -14.42 -4.43
CA ALA A 68 -17.24 -15.72 -4.37
C ALA A 68 -16.79 -16.54 -3.16
N SER A 69 -17.61 -16.70 -2.18
CA SER A 69 -17.72 -18.02 -1.57
C SER A 69 -18.77 -18.79 -2.38
N ALA A 70 -18.45 -20.01 -2.82
CA ALA A 70 -19.43 -20.86 -3.53
C ALA A 70 -20.67 -21.19 -2.68
N ALA A 71 -20.59 -20.99 -1.36
CA ALA A 71 -21.66 -21.21 -0.41
C ALA A 71 -22.58 -19.99 -0.22
N GLU A 72 -22.01 -18.76 -0.28
CA GLU A 72 -22.78 -17.52 -0.07
C GLU A 72 -22.25 -16.41 -0.98
N PRO A 73 -22.65 -16.41 -2.26
CA PRO A 73 -22.24 -15.36 -3.20
C PRO A 73 -22.83 -14.01 -2.78
N ASN A 74 -22.02 -12.95 -2.87
CA ASN A 74 -22.40 -11.57 -2.64
C ASN A 74 -22.70 -11.18 -1.17
N GLN A 75 -22.16 -11.86 -0.19
CA GLN A 75 -22.20 -11.40 1.18
C GLN A 75 -21.20 -10.24 1.39
N PRO A 76 -21.58 -9.16 2.10
CA PRO A 76 -20.64 -8.12 2.45
C PRO A 76 -19.63 -8.62 3.48
N VAL A 77 -18.36 -8.35 3.23
CA VAL A 77 -17.25 -8.61 4.17
C VAL A 77 -16.89 -7.32 4.86
N ARG A 78 -16.88 -7.36 6.19
CA ARG A 78 -16.49 -6.20 7.00
C ARG A 78 -14.98 -6.12 7.12
N LEU A 79 -14.43 -4.99 6.68
CA LEU A 79 -13.00 -4.70 6.68
C LEU A 79 -12.71 -3.53 7.62
N ASN A 80 -11.81 -3.73 8.57
CA ASN A 80 -11.28 -2.64 9.38
C ASN A 80 -10.15 -1.95 8.62
N GLY A 81 -10.19 -0.62 8.59
CA GLY A 81 -9.19 0.19 7.91
C GLY A 81 -8.68 1.35 8.75
N MET A 82 -7.60 1.92 8.30
CA MET A 82 -7.01 3.14 8.84
C MET A 82 -6.70 4.08 7.69
N VAL A 83 -7.20 5.31 7.75
CA VAL A 83 -6.80 6.39 6.84
C VAL A 83 -5.85 7.32 7.55
N VAL A 84 -4.80 7.75 6.86
CA VAL A 84 -3.74 8.62 7.39
C VAL A 84 -3.50 9.77 6.44
N ARG A 85 -3.35 10.98 6.98
CA ARG A 85 -2.84 12.13 6.22
C ARG A 85 -1.31 12.06 6.17
N LEU A 86 -0.72 12.07 4.98
CA LEU A 86 0.74 11.95 4.81
C LEU A 86 1.48 13.30 4.89
N SER A 87 0.87 14.36 4.39
CA SER A 87 1.54 15.67 4.28
C SER A 87 0.59 16.84 4.47
N LYS A 88 1.15 18.00 4.79
CA LYS A 88 0.45 19.29 4.81
C LYS A 88 0.18 19.76 3.37
N GLY A 89 -0.77 20.68 3.22
CA GLY A 89 -1.12 21.35 1.97
C GLY A 89 -2.55 21.07 1.55
N ASP A 90 -2.85 21.27 0.28
CA ASP A 90 -4.19 21.14 -0.29
C ASP A 90 -4.79 19.75 -0.03
N ASN A 91 -6.10 19.71 0.10
CA ASN A 91 -6.83 18.48 0.37
C ASN A 91 -7.05 17.71 -0.93
N THR A 92 -6.05 16.93 -1.35
CA THR A 92 -6.12 16.06 -2.54
C THR A 92 -6.01 14.60 -2.14
N PRO A 93 -6.58 13.65 -2.89
CA PRO A 93 -6.56 12.22 -2.58
C PRO A 93 -5.16 11.66 -2.32
N GLU A 94 -4.15 12.13 -3.04
CA GLU A 94 -2.75 11.67 -2.96
C GLU A 94 -2.13 11.92 -1.58
N ARG A 95 -2.67 12.89 -0.83
CA ARG A 95 -2.17 13.21 0.52
C ARG A 95 -2.73 12.32 1.61
N PHE A 96 -3.65 11.45 1.26
CA PHE A 96 -4.24 10.48 2.17
C PHE A 96 -3.93 9.07 1.69
N LYS A 97 -3.64 8.18 2.63
CA LYS A 97 -3.50 6.75 2.37
C LYS A 97 -4.38 5.98 3.34
N ALA A 98 -5.03 4.98 2.81
CA ALA A 98 -5.88 4.11 3.59
C ALA A 98 -5.48 2.66 3.38
N VAL A 99 -5.36 1.91 4.49
CA VAL A 99 -4.95 0.50 4.48
C VAL A 99 -5.92 -0.35 5.27
N CYS A 100 -6.04 -1.61 4.87
CA CYS A 100 -6.76 -2.63 5.62
C CYS A 100 -5.91 -3.08 6.81
N LEU A 101 -6.51 -3.12 8.00
CA LEU A 101 -5.84 -3.55 9.22
C LEU A 101 -5.89 -5.08 9.40
N LYS A 102 -5.73 -5.83 8.32
CA LYS A 102 -5.64 -7.28 8.31
C LYS A 102 -4.24 -7.70 7.84
N CYS A 103 -3.56 -8.50 8.63
CA CYS A 103 -2.20 -8.93 8.31
C CYS A 103 -2.20 -9.96 7.18
N PRO A 104 -1.44 -9.75 6.08
CA PRO A 104 -1.38 -10.71 4.98
C PRO A 104 -0.68 -12.04 5.31
N HIS A 105 -0.16 -12.22 6.53
CA HIS A 105 0.46 -13.46 6.97
C HIS A 105 -0.61 -14.49 7.36
N GLU A 106 -1.36 -14.20 8.42
CA GLU A 106 -2.35 -15.13 9.00
C GLU A 106 -3.66 -14.43 9.40
N GLY A 107 -3.93 -13.27 8.84
CA GLY A 107 -5.19 -12.57 9.06
C GLY A 107 -5.36 -11.92 10.44
N CYS A 108 -4.31 -11.83 11.27
CA CYS A 108 -4.39 -11.11 12.54
C CYS A 108 -4.68 -9.63 12.32
N ASP A 109 -5.29 -8.98 13.31
CA ASP A 109 -5.48 -7.54 13.27
C ASP A 109 -4.16 -6.80 13.44
N VAL A 110 -3.97 -5.75 12.66
CA VAL A 110 -2.77 -4.92 12.64
C VAL A 110 -3.01 -3.66 13.46
N GLU A 111 -2.06 -3.28 14.28
CA GLU A 111 -2.12 -2.10 15.13
C GLU A 111 -1.40 -0.92 14.48
N PHE A 112 -1.96 0.27 14.65
CA PHE A 112 -1.30 1.53 14.32
C PHE A 112 -0.47 2.01 15.53
N ILE A 113 0.85 2.14 15.35
CA ILE A 113 1.77 2.64 16.36
C ILE A 113 2.09 4.10 16.03
N GLY A 114 1.34 5.00 16.61
CA GLY A 114 1.50 6.46 16.42
C GLY A 114 2.76 7.03 17.08
N ASP A 115 3.21 6.44 18.19
CA ASP A 115 4.43 6.81 18.90
C ASP A 115 5.56 5.82 18.55
N PRO A 116 6.62 6.27 17.85
CA PRO A 116 7.78 5.43 17.54
C PRO A 116 8.50 4.85 18.78
N GLY A 117 8.36 5.48 19.95
CA GLY A 117 8.92 4.97 21.20
C GLY A 117 8.25 3.69 21.72
N ARG A 118 7.08 3.35 21.20
CA ARG A 118 6.33 2.14 21.54
C ARG A 118 6.60 0.94 20.62
N VAL A 119 7.47 1.11 19.64
CA VAL A 119 7.84 0.03 18.72
C VAL A 119 8.64 -1.03 19.47
N PRO A 120 8.29 -2.34 19.36
CA PRO A 120 9.00 -3.42 20.04
C PRO A 120 10.51 -3.43 19.75
N ALA A 121 11.32 -3.79 20.76
CA ALA A 121 12.78 -3.81 20.63
C ALA A 121 13.26 -4.79 19.54
N GLU A 122 12.56 -5.91 19.34
CA GLU A 122 12.83 -6.85 18.26
C GLU A 122 12.71 -6.20 16.88
N VAL A 123 11.65 -5.42 16.67
CA VAL A 123 11.42 -4.70 15.41
C VAL A 123 12.50 -3.64 15.22
N THR A 124 12.76 -2.82 16.22
CA THR A 124 13.80 -1.77 16.14
C THR A 124 15.21 -2.35 15.98
N GLY A 125 15.48 -3.54 16.53
CA GLY A 125 16.71 -4.29 16.31
C GLY A 125 16.89 -4.74 14.85
N ALA A 126 15.80 -5.08 14.19
CA ALA A 126 15.82 -5.55 12.80
C ALA A 126 15.84 -4.41 11.75
N ILE A 127 15.03 -3.36 11.95
CA ILE A 127 14.88 -2.28 10.95
C ILE A 127 15.63 -0.99 11.32
N GLY A 128 16.26 -0.93 12.48
CA GLY A 128 16.96 0.25 12.99
C GLY A 128 16.02 1.24 13.67
N LYS A 129 16.51 2.46 13.88
CA LYS A 129 15.77 3.53 14.57
C LYS A 129 14.52 3.93 13.79
N VAL A 130 13.38 3.82 14.46
CA VAL A 130 12.09 4.27 13.95
C VAL A 130 11.86 5.72 14.37
N SER A 131 11.50 6.58 13.40
CA SER A 131 11.23 8.01 13.61
C SER A 131 9.85 8.45 13.18
N LYS A 132 9.09 7.56 12.54
CA LYS A 132 7.72 7.82 12.05
C LYS A 132 6.76 6.78 12.60
N PRO A 133 5.47 7.08 12.70
CA PRO A 133 4.45 6.06 12.95
C PRO A 133 4.54 4.92 11.92
N LEU A 134 4.07 3.76 12.31
CA LEU A 134 4.04 2.56 11.46
C LEU A 134 2.90 1.63 11.89
N TYR A 135 2.71 0.54 11.15
CA TYR A 135 1.78 -0.52 11.49
C TYR A 135 2.54 -1.76 11.91
N ILE A 136 2.07 -2.44 12.97
CA ILE A 136 2.63 -3.71 13.46
C ILE A 136 1.52 -4.72 13.66
N CYS A 137 1.75 -5.93 13.17
CA CYS A 137 0.94 -7.10 13.51
C CYS A 137 1.49 -7.73 14.80
N PRO A 138 0.72 -7.79 15.91
CA PRO A 138 1.23 -8.30 17.18
C PRO A 138 1.49 -9.81 17.19
N CYS A 139 0.92 -10.57 16.23
CA CYS A 139 1.08 -12.02 16.18
C CYS A 139 2.54 -12.43 15.92
N HIS A 140 3.20 -11.83 14.92
CA HIS A 140 4.56 -12.21 14.50
C HIS A 140 5.41 -11.00 14.10
N ASN A 141 5.11 -9.82 14.61
CA ASN A 141 5.85 -8.57 14.39
C ASN A 141 5.99 -8.16 12.91
N SER A 142 5.10 -8.64 12.00
CA SER A 142 5.08 -8.08 10.64
C SER A 142 4.82 -6.58 10.73
N THR A 143 5.74 -5.80 10.17
CA THR A 143 5.78 -4.33 10.30
C THR A 143 5.65 -3.69 8.94
N PHE A 144 4.86 -2.60 8.86
CA PHE A 144 4.54 -1.95 7.61
C PHE A 144 4.66 -0.43 7.71
N LYS A 145 5.01 0.21 6.59
CA LYS A 145 5.12 1.66 6.51
C LYS A 145 3.77 2.35 6.60
N ILE A 146 3.78 3.54 7.20
CA ILE A 146 2.60 4.40 7.23
C ILE A 146 2.27 4.97 5.84
N ASP A 147 3.29 5.20 5.00
CA ASP A 147 3.17 5.95 3.75
C ASP A 147 2.36 5.18 2.69
N ASP A 148 2.47 3.85 2.63
CA ASP A 148 1.85 3.03 1.58
C ASP A 148 1.46 1.61 2.03
N GLY A 149 1.64 1.27 3.29
CA GLY A 149 1.41 -0.07 3.81
C GLY A 149 2.46 -1.11 3.37
N SER A 150 3.56 -0.71 2.71
CA SER A 150 4.58 -1.66 2.27
C SER A 150 5.30 -2.30 3.45
N LYS A 151 5.66 -3.59 3.30
CA LYS A 151 6.34 -4.36 4.35
C LYS A 151 7.73 -3.82 4.64
N LEU A 152 8.06 -3.69 5.92
CA LEU A 152 9.39 -3.37 6.44
C LEU A 152 10.08 -4.60 7.03
N PHE A 153 9.34 -5.42 7.80
CA PHE A 153 9.88 -6.55 8.55
C PHE A 153 8.83 -7.63 8.78
N GLY A 154 9.26 -8.83 9.17
CA GLY A 154 8.42 -9.94 9.59
C GLY A 154 7.99 -10.88 8.46
N PRO A 155 7.18 -11.92 8.78
CA PRO A 155 6.88 -13.01 7.86
C PRO A 155 5.82 -12.69 6.80
N ALA A 156 5.07 -11.59 6.90
CA ALA A 156 4.05 -11.26 5.91
C ALA A 156 4.62 -11.31 4.48
N PRO A 157 3.94 -11.98 3.52
CA PRO A 157 4.45 -12.16 2.16
C PRO A 157 4.38 -10.88 1.32
N ARG A 158 3.55 -9.91 1.73
CA ARG A 158 3.32 -8.63 1.04
C ARG A 158 3.06 -7.50 2.04
N GLY A 159 2.89 -6.27 1.55
CA GLY A 159 2.36 -5.14 2.32
C GLY A 159 0.87 -5.30 2.63
N LEU A 160 0.33 -4.40 3.46
CA LEU A 160 -1.09 -4.34 3.76
C LEU A 160 -1.90 -4.09 2.48
N TRP A 161 -3.10 -4.64 2.42
CA TRP A 161 -4.06 -4.28 1.37
C TRP A 161 -4.47 -2.82 1.51
N ARG A 162 -4.72 -2.17 0.38
CA ARG A 162 -4.99 -0.74 0.33
C ARG A 162 -6.46 -0.47 0.05
N PHE A 163 -6.95 0.59 0.63
CA PHE A 163 -8.16 1.25 0.18
C PHE A 163 -7.79 2.44 -0.71
N HIS A 164 -8.65 2.75 -1.66
CA HIS A 164 -8.49 3.90 -2.53
C HIS A 164 -9.34 5.07 -2.04
N VAL A 165 -8.67 6.21 -1.81
CA VAL A 165 -9.34 7.48 -1.54
C VAL A 165 -9.82 8.03 -2.87
N THR A 166 -11.13 7.99 -3.09
CA THR A 166 -11.77 8.35 -4.36
C THR A 166 -12.04 9.83 -4.51
N ALA A 167 -12.29 10.51 -3.39
CA ALA A 167 -12.52 11.94 -3.38
C ALA A 167 -12.11 12.58 -2.05
N VAL A 168 -11.82 13.88 -2.10
CA VAL A 168 -11.62 14.73 -0.92
C VAL A 168 -12.37 16.03 -1.14
N SER A 169 -13.21 16.38 -0.18
CA SER A 169 -13.95 17.66 -0.15
C SER A 169 -13.33 18.61 0.88
N GLU A 170 -13.96 19.75 1.10
CA GLU A 170 -13.58 20.69 2.16
C GLU A 170 -13.80 20.11 3.57
N THR A 171 -14.69 19.14 3.73
CA THR A 171 -15.12 18.63 5.03
C THR A 171 -14.84 17.14 5.24
N ALA A 172 -14.54 16.38 4.19
CA ALA A 172 -14.44 14.93 4.28
C ALA A 172 -13.47 14.30 3.27
N VAL A 173 -12.97 13.14 3.66
CA VAL A 173 -12.24 12.19 2.81
C VAL A 173 -13.16 11.02 2.49
N GLU A 174 -13.34 10.71 1.21
CA GLU A 174 -14.13 9.58 0.75
C GLU A 174 -13.24 8.42 0.35
N ILE A 175 -13.56 7.23 0.86
CA ILE A 175 -12.89 5.96 0.57
C ILE A 175 -13.92 5.09 -0.14
N GLY A 176 -13.75 4.88 -1.44
CA GLY A 176 -14.74 4.24 -2.30
C GLY A 176 -14.40 2.83 -2.76
N GLU A 177 -13.13 2.43 -2.68
CA GLU A 177 -12.67 1.17 -3.25
C GLU A 177 -11.66 0.49 -2.34
N VAL A 178 -11.50 -0.84 -2.51
CA VAL A 178 -10.52 -1.66 -1.82
C VAL A 178 -9.79 -2.56 -2.80
N GLU A 179 -8.54 -2.90 -2.50
CA GLU A 179 -7.78 -3.91 -3.24
C GLU A 179 -8.58 -5.23 -3.32
N GLU A 180 -8.73 -5.77 -4.53
CA GLU A 180 -9.54 -6.97 -4.80
C GLU A 180 -9.13 -8.15 -3.94
N ASP A 181 -7.83 -8.36 -3.77
CA ASP A 181 -7.28 -9.46 -2.96
C ASP A 181 -7.66 -9.38 -1.47
N ALA A 182 -7.98 -8.19 -0.95
CA ALA A 182 -8.40 -8.04 0.45
C ALA A 182 -9.68 -8.84 0.76
N LEU A 183 -10.54 -8.99 -0.23
CA LEU A 183 -11.82 -9.68 -0.12
C LEU A 183 -11.72 -11.21 -0.20
N LEU A 184 -10.55 -11.72 -0.58
CA LEU A 184 -10.29 -13.17 -0.70
C LEU A 184 -9.70 -13.77 0.58
N PHE A 185 -9.13 -12.95 1.48
CA PHE A 185 -8.37 -13.36 2.66
C PHE A 185 -9.02 -12.94 3.98
N THR A 186 -10.24 -12.48 3.94
CA THR A 186 -11.10 -12.18 5.10
C THR A 186 -12.28 -13.16 5.19
#